data_81104a825d13d67eb30d095415a05597
#
_entry.id   81104a825d13d67eb30d095415a05597
#
_cell.length_a   1.000
_cell.length_b   1.000
_cell.length_c   1.000
_cell.angle_alpha   90.00
_cell.angle_beta   90.00
_cell.angle_gamma   90.00
#
_symmetry.space_group_name_H-M   'P 1'
#
loop_
_entity.id
_entity.type
_entity.pdbx_description
1 polymer ?
#
loop_
_entity_poly.entity_id
_entity_poly.type
_entity_poly.pdbx_seq_one_letter_code
_entity_poly.pdbx_strand_id
1 'polypeptide(L)'
;MTYMKSVSIHTDGACSGNPGPGGWAAIIVYGKKELELCGFEPDTTNNRMELTAAVKALEALKEPCRVTLYSDSTYLVSAFNEGWILNWSMHGWKRGKEPVKNPDLFRRLLELSALHVITWVHVKGHADNEYNNRCDALAVNCYKEHLVADRDKPYTGVLEETVTSKETYFRGRVFDIEKRQVTLPDGYRSEREIVLHPGGAAIVALDADNNVYLVRQYRSAAAQAMLEIPAGKLEKGEDPKAAAIRELKEETGLSAAPDNVELLTEVYVTPGYCTEKLYIYFTKCDAEAGDPHRDAGELLRCEKRPIAEVWIDAVSGRLNDAKTVIGICLAKERLFPDSLKNQC
;
A
#
# COMPACT_ATOMS: atom_id res chain seq x y z
N MET A 1 -36.14 47.24 -19.15
CA MET A 1 -35.69 45.82 -19.24
C MET A 1 -34.32 45.73 -18.62
N THR A 2 -34.20 45.10 -17.47
CA THR A 2 -32.90 44.91 -16.82
C THR A 2 -32.08 43.95 -17.70
N TYR A 3 -30.94 44.39 -18.18
CA TYR A 3 -30.06 43.60 -19.06
C TYR A 3 -29.42 42.48 -18.21
N MET A 4 -29.84 41.22 -18.42
CA MET A 4 -29.23 40.08 -17.73
C MET A 4 -27.84 39.82 -18.32
N LYS A 5 -26.84 39.67 -17.44
CA LYS A 5 -25.49 39.28 -17.84
C LYS A 5 -25.49 37.84 -18.39
N SER A 6 -24.73 37.64 -19.47
CA SER A 6 -24.56 36.32 -20.07
C SER A 6 -23.23 35.71 -19.58
N VAL A 7 -23.28 34.53 -19.00
CA VAL A 7 -22.12 33.80 -18.51
C VAL A 7 -22.10 32.36 -19.06
N SER A 8 -20.94 31.84 -19.31
CA SER A 8 -20.77 30.40 -19.53
C SER A 8 -20.16 29.75 -18.30
N ILE A 9 -20.64 28.54 -17.99
CA ILE A 9 -20.19 27.74 -16.87
C ILE A 9 -19.79 26.38 -17.43
N HIS A 10 -18.60 25.91 -17.06
CA HIS A 10 -18.11 24.56 -17.35
C HIS A 10 -17.93 23.83 -16.05
N THR A 11 -18.40 22.58 -15.96
CA THR A 11 -18.39 21.82 -14.71
C THR A 11 -17.96 20.39 -14.95
N ASP A 12 -17.21 19.83 -13.98
CA ASP A 12 -16.85 18.44 -13.96
C ASP A 12 -16.71 17.92 -12.51
N GLY A 13 -16.80 16.61 -12.33
CA GLY A 13 -16.64 15.94 -11.08
C GLY A 13 -15.84 14.65 -11.24
N ALA A 14 -14.89 14.41 -10.36
CA ALA A 14 -14.04 13.22 -10.34
C ALA A 14 -14.10 12.50 -8.99
N CYS A 15 -14.00 11.18 -9.02
CA CYS A 15 -14.02 10.37 -7.81
C CYS A 15 -12.98 9.23 -7.92
N SER A 16 -12.16 9.05 -6.87
CA SER A 16 -11.22 7.94 -6.77
C SER A 16 -11.92 6.74 -6.11
N GLY A 17 -12.51 5.88 -6.92
CA GLY A 17 -13.47 4.86 -6.48
C GLY A 17 -14.92 5.37 -6.60
N ASN A 18 -15.92 4.51 -6.33
CA ASN A 18 -17.33 4.91 -6.43
C ASN A 18 -18.19 4.03 -5.52
N PRO A 19 -18.34 4.38 -4.21
CA PRO A 19 -17.90 5.60 -3.53
C PRO A 19 -16.39 5.67 -3.20
N GLY A 20 -15.91 6.89 -2.88
CA GLY A 20 -14.55 7.20 -2.47
C GLY A 20 -14.30 8.70 -2.39
N PRO A 21 -13.05 9.14 -2.14
CA PRO A 21 -12.72 10.56 -2.13
C PRO A 21 -12.89 11.16 -3.53
N GLY A 22 -13.51 12.32 -3.60
CA GLY A 22 -13.80 12.98 -4.87
C GLY A 22 -13.63 14.48 -4.81
N GLY A 23 -13.48 15.08 -5.99
CA GLY A 23 -13.41 16.52 -6.20
C GLY A 23 -14.42 16.97 -7.25
N TRP A 24 -14.81 18.22 -7.14
CA TRP A 24 -15.62 18.92 -8.12
C TRP A 24 -14.91 20.17 -8.57
N ALA A 25 -15.13 20.58 -9.80
CA ALA A 25 -14.62 21.85 -10.33
C ALA A 25 -15.61 22.53 -11.24
N ALA A 26 -15.51 23.85 -11.25
CA ALA A 26 -16.29 24.70 -12.17
C ALA A 26 -15.44 25.90 -12.64
N ILE A 27 -15.62 26.28 -13.91
CA ILE A 27 -15.04 27.50 -14.50
C ILE A 27 -16.19 28.37 -14.97
N ILE A 28 -16.29 29.56 -14.41
CA ILE A 28 -17.29 30.56 -14.77
C ILE A 28 -16.63 31.64 -15.62
N VAL A 29 -17.14 31.86 -16.83
CA VAL A 29 -16.59 32.81 -17.78
C VAL A 29 -17.57 33.95 -18.02
N TYR A 30 -17.12 35.20 -17.81
CA TYR A 30 -17.85 36.42 -18.12
C TYR A 30 -16.97 37.38 -18.90
N GLY A 31 -17.23 37.52 -20.20
CA GLY A 31 -16.41 38.27 -21.12
C GLY A 31 -14.98 37.71 -21.19
N LYS A 32 -13.99 38.48 -20.72
CA LYS A 32 -12.58 38.06 -20.62
C LYS A 32 -12.16 37.60 -19.22
N LYS A 33 -13.10 37.54 -18.29
CA LYS A 33 -12.82 37.14 -16.89
C LYS A 33 -13.23 35.71 -16.67
N GLU A 34 -12.39 34.98 -16.00
CA GLU A 34 -12.65 33.62 -15.58
C GLU A 34 -12.58 33.54 -14.05
N LEU A 35 -13.41 32.67 -13.48
CA LEU A 35 -13.38 32.29 -12.08
C LEU A 35 -13.36 30.77 -12.01
N GLU A 36 -12.29 30.21 -11.46
CA GLU A 36 -12.16 28.79 -11.16
C GLU A 36 -12.61 28.51 -9.74
N LEU A 37 -13.40 27.46 -9.57
CA LEU A 37 -13.88 26.95 -8.30
C LEU A 37 -13.61 25.46 -8.25
N CYS A 38 -13.16 24.97 -7.12
CA CYS A 38 -13.07 23.54 -6.87
C CYS A 38 -13.29 23.24 -5.39
N GLY A 39 -13.55 21.96 -5.09
CA GLY A 39 -13.70 21.49 -3.72
C GLY A 39 -13.61 19.99 -3.64
N PHE A 40 -13.58 19.46 -2.41
CA PHE A 40 -13.31 18.09 -2.07
C PHE A 40 -14.39 17.52 -1.15
N GLU A 41 -14.71 16.23 -1.33
CA GLU A 41 -15.49 15.43 -0.37
C GLU A 41 -14.76 14.09 -0.11
N PRO A 42 -14.60 13.68 1.16
CA PRO A 42 -13.81 12.50 1.51
C PRO A 42 -14.49 11.16 1.14
N ASP A 43 -15.82 11.13 1.07
CA ASP A 43 -16.61 9.95 0.71
C ASP A 43 -17.80 10.37 -0.15
N THR A 44 -17.70 10.10 -1.45
CA THR A 44 -18.68 10.59 -2.42
C THR A 44 -18.76 9.66 -3.65
N THR A 45 -19.49 10.06 -4.66
CA THR A 45 -19.60 9.37 -5.95
C THR A 45 -19.39 10.34 -7.10
N ASN A 46 -18.97 9.84 -8.27
CA ASN A 46 -18.76 10.67 -9.45
C ASN A 46 -19.98 11.54 -9.76
N ASN A 47 -21.17 10.96 -9.87
CA ASN A 47 -22.40 11.69 -10.14
C ASN A 47 -22.70 12.78 -9.09
N ARG A 48 -22.34 12.55 -7.81
CA ARG A 48 -22.53 13.55 -6.76
C ARG A 48 -21.60 14.74 -6.96
N MET A 49 -20.34 14.47 -7.36
CA MET A 49 -19.37 15.55 -7.65
C MET A 49 -19.76 16.38 -8.88
N GLU A 50 -20.23 15.74 -9.95
CA GLU A 50 -20.76 16.43 -11.13
C GLU A 50 -21.93 17.36 -10.79
N LEU A 51 -22.89 16.88 -9.98
CA LEU A 51 -24.00 17.69 -9.51
C LEU A 51 -23.55 18.81 -8.57
N THR A 52 -22.60 18.52 -7.67
CA THR A 52 -22.06 19.51 -6.73
C THR A 52 -21.35 20.64 -7.49
N ALA A 53 -20.58 20.34 -8.53
CA ALA A 53 -19.93 21.33 -9.39
C ALA A 53 -20.94 22.32 -9.97
N ALA A 54 -22.04 21.83 -10.51
CA ALA A 54 -23.10 22.68 -11.05
C ALA A 54 -23.79 23.53 -9.97
N VAL A 55 -24.10 22.96 -8.82
CA VAL A 55 -24.67 23.71 -7.68
C VAL A 55 -23.73 24.82 -7.24
N LYS A 56 -22.46 24.51 -7.02
CA LYS A 56 -21.47 25.50 -6.53
C LYS A 56 -21.20 26.60 -7.53
N ALA A 57 -21.17 26.29 -8.82
CA ALA A 57 -21.05 27.30 -9.88
C ALA A 57 -22.23 28.27 -9.92
N LEU A 58 -23.45 27.75 -9.81
CA LEU A 58 -24.65 28.61 -9.81
C LEU A 58 -24.77 29.42 -8.50
N GLU A 59 -24.38 28.86 -7.36
CA GLU A 59 -24.33 29.60 -6.08
C GLU A 59 -23.33 30.76 -6.07
N ALA A 60 -22.30 30.70 -6.89
CA ALA A 60 -21.29 31.77 -7.00
C ALA A 60 -21.80 33.00 -7.78
N LEU A 61 -22.90 32.87 -8.50
CA LEU A 61 -23.48 33.99 -9.22
C LEU A 61 -24.20 34.95 -8.28
N LYS A 62 -23.84 36.23 -8.30
CA LYS A 62 -24.35 37.25 -7.34
C LYS A 62 -25.65 37.89 -7.76
N GLU A 63 -26.10 37.70 -8.99
CA GLU A 63 -27.31 38.29 -9.58
C GLU A 63 -27.93 37.35 -10.62
N PRO A 64 -29.20 37.52 -11.00
CA PRO A 64 -29.80 36.74 -12.08
C PRO A 64 -29.02 36.88 -13.39
N CYS A 65 -28.66 35.77 -14.01
CA CYS A 65 -27.87 35.69 -15.23
C CYS A 65 -28.55 34.82 -16.29
N ARG A 66 -28.21 35.07 -17.55
CA ARG A 66 -28.39 34.09 -18.63
C ARG A 66 -27.16 33.19 -18.65
N VAL A 67 -27.35 31.92 -18.29
CA VAL A 67 -26.28 30.94 -18.10
C VAL A 67 -26.30 29.91 -19.23
N THR A 68 -25.15 29.63 -19.85
CA THR A 68 -24.95 28.43 -20.65
C THR A 68 -24.05 27.49 -19.84
N LEU A 69 -24.61 26.40 -19.33
CA LEU A 69 -23.87 25.44 -18.51
C LEU A 69 -23.49 24.23 -19.35
N TYR A 70 -22.20 23.93 -19.40
CA TYR A 70 -21.57 22.81 -20.11
C TYR A 70 -21.13 21.76 -19.12
N SER A 71 -21.52 20.49 -19.35
CA SER A 71 -21.10 19.35 -18.58
C SER A 71 -21.11 18.09 -19.44
N ASP A 72 -20.22 17.15 -19.20
CA ASP A 72 -20.21 15.83 -19.82
C ASP A 72 -21.07 14.82 -19.04
N SER A 73 -21.63 15.22 -17.90
CA SER A 73 -22.60 14.44 -17.14
C SER A 73 -23.92 14.30 -17.87
N THR A 74 -24.13 13.20 -18.55
CA THR A 74 -25.46 12.85 -19.12
C THR A 74 -26.54 12.88 -18.05
N TYR A 75 -26.23 12.43 -16.82
CA TYR A 75 -27.17 12.38 -15.71
C TYR A 75 -27.67 13.78 -15.30
N LEU A 76 -26.77 14.76 -15.23
CA LEU A 76 -27.10 16.15 -14.94
C LEU A 76 -27.90 16.77 -16.09
N VAL A 77 -27.37 16.72 -17.31
CA VAL A 77 -27.90 17.45 -18.44
C VAL A 77 -29.26 16.89 -18.87
N SER A 78 -29.43 15.58 -18.95
CA SER A 78 -30.72 14.96 -19.29
C SER A 78 -31.80 15.20 -18.23
N ALA A 79 -31.43 15.31 -16.95
CA ALA A 79 -32.40 15.61 -15.89
C ALA A 79 -33.18 16.91 -16.16
N PHE A 80 -32.53 17.88 -16.76
CA PHE A 80 -33.16 19.17 -17.14
C PHE A 80 -33.73 19.17 -18.56
N ASN A 81 -32.98 18.73 -19.55
CA ASN A 81 -33.39 18.80 -20.96
C ASN A 81 -34.56 17.85 -21.28
N GLU A 82 -34.61 16.69 -20.62
CA GLU A 82 -35.69 15.71 -20.80
C GLU A 82 -36.83 15.87 -19.75
N GLY A 83 -36.72 16.87 -18.86
CA GLY A 83 -37.74 17.20 -17.88
C GLY A 83 -37.83 16.19 -16.71
N TRP A 84 -36.82 15.32 -16.50
CA TRP A 84 -36.86 14.34 -15.43
C TRP A 84 -36.98 14.99 -14.05
N ILE A 85 -36.29 16.11 -13.84
CA ILE A 85 -36.29 16.82 -12.55
C ILE A 85 -37.69 17.31 -12.15
N LEU A 86 -38.47 17.80 -13.10
CA LEU A 86 -39.84 18.25 -12.88
C LEU A 86 -40.74 17.03 -12.53
N ASN A 87 -40.58 15.94 -13.27
CA ASN A 87 -41.33 14.74 -13.00
C ASN A 87 -41.00 14.18 -11.59
N TRP A 88 -39.72 14.15 -11.21
CA TRP A 88 -39.31 13.69 -9.87
C TRP A 88 -39.84 14.59 -8.75
N SER A 89 -39.81 15.90 -8.95
CA SER A 89 -40.33 16.86 -7.96
C SER A 89 -41.83 16.71 -7.71
N MET A 90 -42.63 16.42 -8.76
CA MET A 90 -44.07 16.18 -8.65
C MET A 90 -44.41 14.81 -8.03
N HIS A 91 -43.51 13.83 -8.10
CA HIS A 91 -43.74 12.45 -7.60
C HIS A 91 -42.91 12.13 -6.34
N GLY A 92 -42.61 13.14 -5.51
CA GLY A 92 -41.96 12.96 -4.21
C GLY A 92 -40.51 12.46 -4.31
N TRP A 93 -39.79 12.82 -5.37
CA TRP A 93 -38.38 12.47 -5.63
C TRP A 93 -38.16 10.94 -5.74
N LYS A 94 -39.05 10.30 -6.50
CA LYS A 94 -38.98 8.87 -6.80
C LYS A 94 -38.94 8.62 -8.30
N ARG A 95 -38.20 7.57 -8.68
CA ARG A 95 -38.20 6.99 -10.02
C ARG A 95 -38.88 5.63 -9.94
N GLY A 96 -40.19 5.58 -10.25
CA GLY A 96 -41.01 4.43 -9.96
C GLY A 96 -41.15 4.19 -8.45
N LYS A 97 -40.66 3.04 -7.95
CA LYS A 97 -40.70 2.70 -6.52
C LYS A 97 -39.43 3.14 -5.77
N GLU A 98 -38.34 3.44 -6.49
CA GLU A 98 -37.03 3.76 -5.93
C GLU A 98 -36.83 5.25 -5.72
N PRO A 99 -36.17 5.69 -4.64
CA PRO A 99 -35.79 7.09 -4.49
C PRO A 99 -34.78 7.51 -5.57
N VAL A 100 -34.89 8.76 -6.00
CA VAL A 100 -33.89 9.38 -6.89
C VAL A 100 -32.57 9.48 -6.14
N LYS A 101 -31.45 9.16 -6.81
CA LYS A 101 -30.12 9.37 -6.23
C LYS A 101 -29.80 10.87 -6.18
N ASN A 102 -29.14 11.31 -5.09
CA ASN A 102 -28.77 12.71 -4.86
C ASN A 102 -29.95 13.73 -4.96
N PRO A 103 -31.11 13.47 -4.30
CA PRO A 103 -32.28 14.32 -4.41
C PRO A 103 -32.07 15.70 -3.77
N ASP A 104 -31.16 15.81 -2.82
CA ASP A 104 -30.69 17.03 -2.17
C ASP A 104 -30.10 18.01 -3.18
N LEU A 105 -29.17 17.55 -4.03
CA LEU A 105 -28.52 18.36 -5.03
C LEU A 105 -29.48 18.74 -6.17
N PHE A 106 -30.35 17.85 -6.60
CA PHE A 106 -31.37 18.17 -7.62
C PHE A 106 -32.40 19.18 -7.12
N ARG A 107 -32.82 19.11 -5.86
CA ARG A 107 -33.68 20.16 -5.27
C ARG A 107 -32.99 21.51 -5.31
N ARG A 108 -31.71 21.53 -4.92
CA ARG A 108 -30.93 22.77 -4.94
C ARG A 108 -30.74 23.33 -6.35
N LEU A 109 -30.48 22.48 -7.32
CA LEU A 109 -30.37 22.86 -8.73
C LEU A 109 -31.71 23.43 -9.28
N LEU A 110 -32.84 22.85 -8.87
CA LEU A 110 -34.16 23.34 -9.25
C LEU A 110 -34.42 24.75 -8.70
N GLU A 111 -34.07 24.99 -7.41
CA GLU A 111 -34.16 26.32 -6.79
C GLU A 111 -33.30 27.36 -7.53
N LEU A 112 -32.04 26.99 -7.80
CA LEU A 112 -31.11 27.87 -8.51
C LEU A 112 -31.55 28.15 -9.96
N SER A 113 -32.14 27.16 -10.63
CA SER A 113 -32.68 27.30 -11.97
C SER A 113 -33.88 28.27 -12.03
N ALA A 114 -34.58 28.52 -10.93
CA ALA A 114 -35.64 29.51 -10.86
C ALA A 114 -35.10 30.95 -10.77
N LEU A 115 -33.82 31.13 -10.39
CA LEU A 115 -33.16 32.43 -10.27
C LEU A 115 -32.49 32.89 -11.57
N HIS A 116 -32.15 31.97 -12.46
CA HIS A 116 -31.36 32.19 -13.66
C HIS A 116 -32.10 31.65 -14.90
N VAL A 117 -31.73 32.17 -16.10
CA VAL A 117 -32.16 31.56 -17.36
C VAL A 117 -31.05 30.62 -17.82
N ILE A 118 -31.22 29.29 -17.62
CA ILE A 118 -30.15 28.34 -17.87
C ILE A 118 -30.41 27.52 -19.13
N THR A 119 -29.39 27.42 -19.98
CA THR A 119 -29.30 26.46 -21.09
C THR A 119 -28.28 25.38 -20.72
N TRP A 120 -28.75 24.15 -20.65
CA TRP A 120 -27.92 23.00 -20.32
C TRP A 120 -27.37 22.35 -21.57
N VAL A 121 -26.05 22.24 -21.67
CA VAL A 121 -25.35 21.75 -22.87
C VAL A 121 -24.51 20.54 -22.50
N HIS A 122 -24.81 19.41 -23.13
CA HIS A 122 -23.96 18.20 -22.98
C HIS A 122 -22.76 18.34 -23.91
N VAL A 123 -21.56 18.15 -23.37
CA VAL A 123 -20.31 18.08 -24.11
C VAL A 123 -19.75 16.65 -24.05
N LYS A 124 -18.94 16.23 -25.02
CA LYS A 124 -18.24 14.97 -24.97
C LYS A 124 -17.07 15.10 -23.99
N GLY A 125 -16.99 14.19 -23.02
CA GLY A 125 -15.82 14.05 -22.16
C GLY A 125 -14.56 13.71 -22.98
N HIS A 126 -13.41 14.23 -22.57
CA HIS A 126 -12.09 14.00 -23.19
C HIS A 126 -11.99 14.32 -24.69
N ALA A 127 -12.90 15.14 -25.25
CA ALA A 127 -12.81 15.68 -26.59
C ALA A 127 -12.04 17.01 -26.61
N ASP A 128 -11.96 17.68 -27.79
CA ASP A 128 -11.26 18.97 -27.97
C ASP A 128 -11.98 20.16 -27.27
N ASN A 129 -12.47 19.93 -26.02
CA ASN A 129 -13.09 20.98 -25.20
C ASN A 129 -12.13 21.39 -24.08
N GLU A 130 -11.40 22.49 -24.32
CA GLU A 130 -10.40 23.02 -23.41
C GLU A 130 -10.93 23.23 -21.98
N TYR A 131 -12.11 23.81 -21.81
CA TYR A 131 -12.69 24.09 -20.51
C TYR A 131 -13.12 22.83 -19.76
N ASN A 132 -13.66 21.82 -20.47
CA ASN A 132 -14.00 20.53 -19.82
C ASN A 132 -12.75 19.83 -19.32
N ASN A 133 -11.70 19.77 -20.13
CA ASN A 133 -10.42 19.16 -19.74
C ASN A 133 -9.76 19.91 -18.56
N ARG A 134 -9.92 21.25 -18.50
CA ARG A 134 -9.46 22.04 -17.33
C ARG A 134 -10.27 21.73 -16.07
N CYS A 135 -11.59 21.59 -16.18
CA CYS A 135 -12.45 21.20 -15.05
C CYS A 135 -12.10 19.81 -14.52
N ASP A 136 -11.92 18.82 -15.41
CA ASP A 136 -11.48 17.47 -15.03
C ASP A 136 -10.14 17.54 -14.26
N ALA A 137 -9.13 18.21 -14.82
CA ALA A 137 -7.84 18.36 -14.18
C ALA A 137 -7.94 19.06 -12.80
N LEU A 138 -8.75 20.12 -12.68
CA LEU A 138 -8.97 20.83 -11.41
C LEU A 138 -9.69 19.94 -10.39
N ALA A 139 -10.72 19.20 -10.76
CA ALA A 139 -11.44 18.29 -9.89
C ALA A 139 -10.52 17.17 -9.36
N VAL A 140 -9.74 16.55 -10.26
CA VAL A 140 -8.76 15.51 -9.91
C VAL A 140 -7.66 16.05 -8.99
N ASN A 141 -7.11 17.22 -9.30
CA ASN A 141 -6.04 17.82 -8.47
C ASN A 141 -6.57 18.21 -7.09
N CYS A 142 -7.79 18.77 -7.01
CA CYS A 142 -8.39 19.19 -5.75
C CYS A 142 -8.47 18.02 -4.75
N TYR A 143 -9.01 16.86 -5.15
CA TYR A 143 -9.06 15.74 -4.20
C TYR A 143 -7.67 15.13 -3.93
N LYS A 144 -6.76 15.10 -4.91
CA LYS A 144 -5.39 14.61 -4.71
C LYS A 144 -4.61 15.47 -3.73
N GLU A 145 -4.69 16.80 -3.82
CA GLU A 145 -4.04 17.72 -2.89
C GLU A 145 -4.56 17.55 -1.47
N HIS A 146 -5.87 17.37 -1.28
CA HIS A 146 -6.44 17.10 0.04
C HIS A 146 -5.99 15.75 0.61
N LEU A 147 -5.90 14.71 -0.22
CA LEU A 147 -5.36 13.41 0.19
C LEU A 147 -3.88 13.49 0.59
N VAL A 148 -3.08 14.30 -0.10
CA VAL A 148 -1.66 14.53 0.24
C VAL A 148 -1.56 15.33 1.53
N ALA A 149 -2.31 16.42 1.67
CA ALA A 149 -2.30 17.26 2.88
C ALA A 149 -2.73 16.50 4.15
N ASP A 150 -3.62 15.51 4.02
CA ASP A 150 -3.99 14.63 5.14
C ASP A 150 -2.91 13.58 5.45
N ARG A 151 -2.12 13.15 4.45
CA ARG A 151 -1.00 12.22 4.64
C ARG A 151 0.19 12.85 5.37
N ASP A 152 0.38 14.15 5.23
CA ASP A 152 1.47 14.88 5.90
C ASP A 152 1.21 15.12 7.39
N LYS A 153 0.00 14.88 7.88
CA LYS A 153 -0.29 14.88 9.31
C LYS A 153 0.18 13.56 9.93
N PRO A 154 0.95 13.60 11.05
CA PRO A 154 1.31 12.40 11.78
C PRO A 154 0.04 11.61 12.13
N TYR A 155 -0.08 10.39 11.60
CA TYR A 155 -1.18 9.52 11.98
C TYR A 155 -0.99 9.05 13.42
N THR A 156 -1.92 9.41 14.29
CA THR A 156 -1.87 9.11 15.74
C THR A 156 -2.79 7.96 16.15
N GLY A 157 -3.50 7.35 15.20
CA GLY A 157 -4.43 6.25 15.42
C GLY A 157 -3.77 4.87 15.36
N VAL A 158 -4.59 3.83 15.35
CA VAL A 158 -4.16 2.43 15.17
C VAL A 158 -3.68 2.22 13.73
N LEU A 159 -2.48 1.63 13.55
CA LEU A 159 -1.87 1.38 12.23
C LEU A 159 -2.30 0.05 11.59
N GLU A 160 -3.37 -0.57 12.06
CA GLU A 160 -3.81 -1.88 11.61
C GLU A 160 -4.65 -1.80 10.34
N GLU A 161 -4.25 -2.55 9.30
CA GLU A 161 -5.00 -2.68 8.06
C GLU A 161 -6.04 -3.80 8.18
N THR A 162 -7.27 -3.58 7.71
CA THR A 162 -8.30 -4.61 7.65
C THR A 162 -8.26 -5.29 6.28
N VAL A 163 -8.00 -6.59 6.26
CA VAL A 163 -8.06 -7.39 5.03
C VAL A 163 -9.52 -7.71 4.69
N THR A 164 -10.00 -7.23 3.55
CA THR A 164 -11.38 -7.40 3.08
C THR A 164 -11.57 -8.59 2.14
N SER A 165 -10.54 -8.94 1.37
CA SER A 165 -10.53 -10.16 0.55
C SER A 165 -9.10 -10.63 0.28
N LYS A 166 -8.97 -11.92 -0.08
CA LYS A 166 -7.70 -12.58 -0.40
C LYS A 166 -7.88 -13.46 -1.62
N GLU A 167 -6.87 -13.46 -2.50
CA GLU A 167 -6.78 -14.31 -3.66
C GLU A 167 -5.35 -14.84 -3.81
N THR A 168 -5.19 -16.16 -3.85
CA THR A 168 -3.88 -16.79 -4.12
C THR A 168 -3.78 -17.04 -5.62
N TYR A 169 -2.89 -16.36 -6.31
CA TYR A 169 -2.71 -16.51 -7.76
C TYR A 169 -1.41 -17.20 -8.18
N PHE A 170 -0.56 -17.55 -7.22
CA PHE A 170 0.57 -18.45 -7.46
C PHE A 170 0.76 -19.38 -6.27
N ARG A 171 0.98 -20.66 -6.56
CA ARG A 171 1.37 -21.68 -5.57
C ARG A 171 2.68 -22.32 -6.01
N GLY A 172 3.72 -22.09 -5.23
CA GLY A 172 5.06 -22.60 -5.47
C GLY A 172 5.46 -23.71 -4.52
N ARG A 173 6.65 -24.25 -4.75
CA ARG A 173 7.27 -25.24 -3.88
C ARG A 173 7.85 -24.65 -2.60
N VAL A 174 8.28 -23.38 -2.66
CA VAL A 174 8.95 -22.66 -1.57
C VAL A 174 8.02 -21.64 -0.93
N PHE A 175 7.24 -20.91 -1.73
CA PHE A 175 6.34 -19.86 -1.27
C PHE A 175 5.10 -19.78 -2.18
N ASP A 176 4.04 -19.22 -1.64
CA ASP A 176 2.86 -18.82 -2.40
C ASP A 176 2.81 -17.30 -2.56
N ILE A 177 2.03 -16.79 -3.54
CA ILE A 177 1.77 -15.36 -3.66
C ILE A 177 0.27 -15.11 -3.52
N GLU A 178 -0.08 -14.24 -2.60
CA GLU A 178 -1.44 -13.84 -2.28
C GLU A 178 -1.62 -12.33 -2.54
N LYS A 179 -2.71 -12.00 -3.21
CA LYS A 179 -3.18 -10.64 -3.39
C LYS A 179 -4.26 -10.35 -2.36
N ARG A 180 -4.12 -9.27 -1.61
CA ARG A 180 -5.06 -8.85 -0.56
C ARG A 180 -5.64 -7.49 -0.88
N GLN A 181 -6.96 -7.37 -0.79
CA GLN A 181 -7.60 -6.06 -0.70
C GLN A 181 -7.63 -5.66 0.77
N VAL A 182 -7.18 -4.45 1.05
CA VAL A 182 -7.11 -3.94 2.42
C VAL A 182 -7.80 -2.59 2.53
N THR A 183 -8.34 -2.32 3.71
CA THR A 183 -8.81 -1.00 4.10
C THR A 183 -7.91 -0.47 5.21
N LEU A 184 -7.31 0.68 4.98
CA LEU A 184 -6.49 1.38 5.96
C LEU A 184 -7.38 2.00 7.05
N PRO A 185 -6.82 2.38 8.22
CA PRO A 185 -7.58 2.98 9.30
C PRO A 185 -8.29 4.29 8.95
N ASP A 186 -7.80 5.02 7.95
CA ASP A 186 -8.41 6.23 7.39
C ASP A 186 -9.54 5.94 6.38
N GLY A 187 -9.86 4.65 6.15
CA GLY A 187 -10.85 4.21 5.18
C GLY A 187 -10.35 4.05 3.75
N TYR A 188 -9.09 4.41 3.47
CA TYR A 188 -8.50 4.23 2.14
C TYR A 188 -8.38 2.76 1.78
N ARG A 189 -8.81 2.39 0.57
CA ARG A 189 -8.69 1.02 0.05
C ARG A 189 -7.42 0.89 -0.76
N SER A 190 -6.69 -0.17 -0.52
CA SER A 190 -5.44 -0.45 -1.20
C SER A 190 -5.28 -1.95 -1.45
N GLU A 191 -4.28 -2.29 -2.23
CA GLU A 191 -3.93 -3.66 -2.58
C GLU A 191 -2.55 -4.00 -2.03
N ARG A 192 -2.37 -5.24 -1.57
CA ARG A 192 -1.09 -5.79 -1.13
C ARG A 192 -0.80 -7.08 -1.88
N GLU A 193 0.40 -7.20 -2.40
CA GLU A 193 0.96 -8.46 -2.93
C GLU A 193 1.87 -9.04 -1.87
N ILE A 194 1.54 -10.24 -1.37
CA ILE A 194 2.21 -10.86 -0.24
C ILE A 194 2.80 -12.19 -0.65
N VAL A 195 4.09 -12.36 -0.42
CA VAL A 195 4.77 -13.66 -0.50
C VAL A 195 4.53 -14.39 0.82
N LEU A 196 3.83 -15.51 0.75
CA LEU A 196 3.59 -16.39 1.90
C LEU A 196 4.74 -17.40 2.00
N HIS A 197 5.60 -17.22 2.98
CA HIS A 197 6.76 -18.09 3.24
C HIS A 197 6.59 -18.78 4.60
N PRO A 198 6.95 -20.09 4.76
CA PRO A 198 6.80 -20.82 6.01
C PRO A 198 7.72 -20.32 7.14
N GLY A 199 8.71 -19.50 6.80
CA GLY A 199 9.77 -19.10 7.71
C GLY A 199 11.00 -20.00 7.60
N GLY A 200 12.01 -19.71 8.42
CA GLY A 200 13.26 -20.45 8.46
C GLY A 200 13.90 -20.43 9.84
N ALA A 201 14.81 -21.35 10.07
CA ALA A 201 15.64 -21.38 11.26
C ALA A 201 17.13 -21.37 10.89
N ALA A 202 17.93 -20.64 11.65
CA ALA A 202 19.36 -20.51 11.47
C ALA A 202 20.08 -20.65 12.79
N ILE A 203 21.35 -21.06 12.75
CA ILE A 203 22.11 -21.29 13.97
C ILE A 203 23.56 -20.83 13.86
N VAL A 204 24.02 -20.08 14.86
CA VAL A 204 25.44 -19.78 15.08
C VAL A 204 26.01 -20.87 15.94
N ALA A 205 26.83 -21.74 15.37
CA ALA A 205 27.47 -22.84 16.08
C ALA A 205 28.97 -22.53 16.23
N LEU A 206 29.48 -22.60 17.48
CA LEU A 206 30.87 -22.36 17.81
C LEU A 206 31.52 -23.62 18.38
N ASP A 207 32.83 -23.81 18.09
CA ASP A 207 33.66 -24.76 18.82
C ASP A 207 34.22 -24.18 20.14
N ALA A 208 35.00 -24.98 20.86
CA ALA A 208 35.64 -24.57 22.10
C ALA A 208 36.62 -23.38 21.93
N ASP A 209 37.20 -23.22 20.77
CA ASP A 209 38.15 -22.14 20.43
C ASP A 209 37.44 -20.88 19.90
N ASN A 210 36.08 -20.83 19.95
CA ASN A 210 35.23 -19.78 19.41
C ASN A 210 35.39 -19.59 17.89
N ASN A 211 35.65 -20.65 17.14
CA ASN A 211 35.48 -20.62 15.70
C ASN A 211 34.01 -20.90 15.37
N VAL A 212 33.46 -20.13 14.40
CA VAL A 212 32.11 -20.32 13.90
C VAL A 212 32.11 -21.21 12.67
N TYR A 213 31.17 -22.11 12.59
CA TYR A 213 30.92 -22.93 11.42
C TYR A 213 29.97 -22.17 10.47
N LEU A 214 30.41 -22.06 9.23
CA LEU A 214 29.72 -21.32 8.16
C LEU A 214 29.59 -22.24 6.94
N VAL A 215 28.60 -21.94 6.11
CA VAL A 215 28.37 -22.63 4.84
C VAL A 215 28.51 -21.65 3.67
N ARG A 216 29.22 -22.05 2.64
CA ARG A 216 29.31 -21.29 1.39
C ARG A 216 28.45 -21.98 0.34
N GLN A 217 27.47 -21.27 -0.18
CA GLN A 217 26.58 -21.78 -1.21
C GLN A 217 26.22 -20.71 -2.24
N TYR A 218 25.86 -21.15 -3.45
CA TYR A 218 25.41 -20.24 -4.50
C TYR A 218 23.93 -19.91 -4.33
N ARG A 219 23.64 -18.62 -4.22
CA ARG A 219 22.26 -18.09 -4.14
C ARG A 219 21.84 -17.54 -5.48
N SER A 220 21.01 -18.27 -6.22
CA SER A 220 20.55 -17.90 -7.56
C SER A 220 19.88 -16.52 -7.62
N ALA A 221 19.10 -16.16 -6.60
CA ALA A 221 18.44 -14.85 -6.53
C ALA A 221 19.44 -13.70 -6.39
N ALA A 222 20.57 -13.92 -5.70
CA ALA A 222 21.66 -12.94 -5.54
C ALA A 222 22.72 -13.07 -6.65
N ALA A 223 22.65 -14.12 -7.48
CA ALA A 223 23.61 -14.46 -8.55
C ALA A 223 25.07 -14.56 -8.07
N GLN A 224 25.30 -14.99 -6.83
CA GLN A 224 26.64 -15.11 -6.22
C GLN A 224 26.73 -16.21 -5.18
N ALA A 225 27.96 -16.64 -4.88
CA ALA A 225 28.23 -17.50 -3.74
C ALA A 225 28.29 -16.66 -2.47
N MET A 226 27.47 -17.01 -1.48
CA MET A 226 27.39 -16.32 -0.19
C MET A 226 27.97 -17.19 0.93
N LEU A 227 28.54 -16.55 1.95
CA LEU A 227 29.00 -17.18 3.16
C LEU A 227 27.94 -16.92 4.24
N GLU A 228 27.39 -17.98 4.80
CA GLU A 228 26.20 -17.93 5.64
C GLU A 228 26.36 -18.81 6.89
N ILE A 229 25.63 -18.50 7.95
CA ILE A 229 25.41 -19.46 9.06
C ILE A 229 24.49 -20.59 8.57
N PRO A 230 24.62 -21.82 9.08
CA PRO A 230 23.72 -22.94 8.75
C PRO A 230 22.26 -22.55 8.95
N ALA A 231 21.43 -22.81 7.93
CA ALA A 231 20.04 -22.38 7.95
C ALA A 231 19.18 -23.08 6.89
N GLY A 232 17.94 -23.36 7.25
CA GLY A 232 16.98 -23.87 6.30
C GLY A 232 15.54 -23.47 6.58
N LYS A 233 14.68 -23.88 5.68
CA LYS A 233 13.25 -23.60 5.72
C LYS A 233 12.56 -24.49 6.75
N LEU A 234 11.58 -23.94 7.46
CA LEU A 234 10.72 -24.73 8.34
C LEU A 234 9.83 -25.67 7.54
N GLU A 235 9.74 -26.91 7.95
CA GLU A 235 8.73 -27.84 7.51
C GLU A 235 7.36 -27.52 8.17
N LYS A 236 6.29 -28.04 7.60
CA LYS A 236 4.95 -27.76 8.10
C LYS A 236 4.75 -28.26 9.54
N GLY A 237 4.64 -27.31 10.48
CA GLY A 237 4.45 -27.60 11.91
C GLY A 237 5.73 -27.99 12.65
N GLU A 238 6.89 -27.82 12.01
CA GLU A 238 8.20 -28.07 12.65
C GLU A 238 8.49 -26.99 13.70
N ASP A 239 9.03 -27.44 14.83
CA ASP A 239 9.55 -26.52 15.85
C ASP A 239 10.82 -25.84 15.34
N PRO A 240 10.92 -24.49 15.40
CA PRO A 240 12.06 -23.77 14.84
C PRO A 240 13.42 -24.16 15.46
N LYS A 241 13.46 -24.53 16.73
CA LYS A 241 14.70 -25.01 17.37
C LYS A 241 15.12 -26.39 16.84
N ALA A 242 14.15 -27.27 16.62
CA ALA A 242 14.42 -28.58 16.03
C ALA A 242 14.92 -28.45 14.61
N ALA A 243 14.33 -27.54 13.80
CA ALA A 243 14.79 -27.22 12.47
C ALA A 243 16.25 -26.72 12.47
N ALA A 244 16.59 -25.75 13.34
CA ALA A 244 17.95 -25.24 13.45
C ALA A 244 18.99 -26.34 13.76
N ILE A 245 18.65 -27.30 14.63
CA ILE A 245 19.51 -28.45 14.98
C ILE A 245 19.62 -29.39 13.78
N ARG A 246 18.54 -29.68 13.07
CA ARG A 246 18.52 -30.53 11.88
C ARG A 246 19.40 -29.92 10.77
N GLU A 247 19.22 -28.64 10.44
CA GLU A 247 20.00 -27.95 9.42
C GLU A 247 21.50 -27.90 9.80
N LEU A 248 21.83 -27.63 11.06
CA LEU A 248 23.21 -27.69 11.53
C LEU A 248 23.85 -29.04 11.20
N LYS A 249 23.13 -30.13 11.48
CA LYS A 249 23.64 -31.48 11.23
C LYS A 249 23.75 -31.78 9.72
N GLU A 250 22.75 -31.42 8.95
CA GLU A 250 22.71 -31.68 7.50
C GLU A 250 23.83 -30.95 6.76
N GLU A 251 24.04 -29.66 7.07
CA GLU A 251 24.98 -28.80 6.33
C GLU A 251 26.44 -28.93 6.84
N THR A 252 26.64 -29.19 8.14
CA THR A 252 27.98 -29.18 8.76
C THR A 252 28.42 -30.51 9.36
N GLY A 253 27.51 -31.46 9.55
CA GLY A 253 27.74 -32.68 10.27
C GLY A 253 27.81 -32.56 11.80
N LEU A 254 27.64 -31.33 12.33
CA LEU A 254 27.63 -31.09 13.78
C LEU A 254 26.30 -31.45 14.41
N SER A 255 26.36 -31.94 15.66
CA SER A 255 25.17 -32.18 16.45
C SER A 255 25.18 -31.29 17.69
N ALA A 256 24.01 -30.76 18.04
CA ALA A 256 23.80 -29.99 19.26
C ALA A 256 22.68 -30.59 20.09
N ALA A 257 22.91 -30.69 21.41
CA ALA A 257 21.85 -31.08 22.32
C ALA A 257 20.83 -29.95 22.43
N PRO A 258 19.51 -30.22 22.39
CA PRO A 258 18.48 -29.19 22.44
C PRO A 258 18.59 -28.24 23.63
N ASP A 259 19.05 -28.72 24.77
CA ASP A 259 19.24 -27.92 26.00
C ASP A 259 20.39 -26.91 25.88
N ASN A 260 21.32 -27.12 24.95
CA ASN A 260 22.46 -26.24 24.70
C ASN A 260 22.15 -25.22 23.55
N VAL A 261 20.97 -25.28 22.94
CA VAL A 261 20.56 -24.39 21.86
C VAL A 261 19.64 -23.30 22.39
N GLU A 262 20.09 -22.07 22.27
CA GLU A 262 19.41 -20.89 22.78
C GLU A 262 18.95 -19.97 21.65
N LEU A 263 17.75 -19.40 21.77
CA LEU A 263 17.25 -18.42 20.83
C LEU A 263 18.00 -17.07 21.02
N LEU A 264 18.63 -16.56 19.96
CA LEU A 264 19.20 -15.21 19.94
C LEU A 264 18.14 -14.17 19.61
N THR A 265 17.38 -14.41 18.55
CA THR A 265 16.35 -13.46 18.09
C THR A 265 15.40 -14.10 17.10
N GLU A 266 14.27 -13.41 16.90
CA GLU A 266 13.30 -13.65 15.82
C GLU A 266 13.18 -12.37 14.98
N VAL A 267 13.29 -12.48 13.66
CA VAL A 267 13.25 -11.32 12.77
C VAL A 267 12.41 -11.60 11.52
N TYR A 268 11.72 -10.58 11.06
CA TYR A 268 11.17 -10.57 9.70
C TYR A 268 12.25 -10.05 8.74
N VAL A 269 12.44 -10.73 7.61
CA VAL A 269 13.52 -10.39 6.66
C VAL A 269 13.08 -9.24 5.74
N THR A 270 11.85 -9.32 5.22
CA THR A 270 11.28 -8.33 4.29
C THR A 270 9.80 -8.09 4.60
N PRO A 271 9.47 -7.47 5.76
CA PRO A 271 8.08 -7.40 6.25
C PRO A 271 7.14 -6.57 5.37
N GLY A 272 7.69 -5.81 4.41
CA GLY A 272 6.89 -5.02 3.49
C GLY A 272 6.05 -5.84 2.50
N TYR A 273 6.48 -7.07 2.18
CA TYR A 273 5.77 -7.92 1.21
C TYR A 273 5.92 -9.43 1.45
N CYS A 274 6.71 -9.88 2.45
CA CYS A 274 6.96 -11.29 2.70
C CYS A 274 6.67 -11.65 4.16
N THR A 275 6.03 -12.79 4.37
CA THR A 275 5.76 -13.31 5.72
C THR A 275 6.93 -14.09 6.32
N GLU A 276 8.08 -14.13 5.64
CA GLU A 276 9.25 -14.86 6.13
C GLU A 276 9.70 -14.33 7.48
N LYS A 277 9.65 -15.21 8.48
CA LYS A 277 10.18 -15.00 9.82
C LYS A 277 11.32 -15.95 10.04
N LEU A 278 12.47 -15.43 10.43
CA LEU A 278 13.66 -16.23 10.77
C LEU A 278 13.85 -16.31 12.28
N TYR A 279 14.14 -17.51 12.74
CA TYR A 279 14.52 -17.82 14.11
C TYR A 279 16.02 -18.09 14.14
N ILE A 280 16.81 -17.25 14.81
CA ILE A 280 18.27 -17.36 14.86
C ILE A 280 18.67 -17.86 16.23
N TYR A 281 19.34 -19.01 16.26
CA TYR A 281 19.79 -19.68 17.46
C TYR A 281 21.31 -19.60 17.64
N PHE A 282 21.77 -19.96 18.82
CA PHE A 282 23.16 -20.05 19.18
C PHE A 282 23.42 -21.34 19.92
N THR A 283 24.58 -21.95 19.66
CA THR A 283 25.06 -23.12 20.43
C THR A 283 26.59 -23.17 20.51
N LYS A 284 27.12 -23.86 21.51
CA LYS A 284 28.50 -24.32 21.52
C LYS A 284 28.51 -25.84 21.29
N CYS A 285 29.35 -26.28 20.39
CA CYS A 285 29.51 -27.68 20.01
C CYS A 285 30.87 -28.17 20.43
N ASP A 286 30.91 -29.22 21.28
CA ASP A 286 32.14 -29.86 21.73
C ASP A 286 32.53 -31.05 20.85
N ALA A 287 31.73 -31.40 19.85
CA ALA A 287 31.88 -32.58 19.02
C ALA A 287 32.65 -32.29 17.73
N GLU A 288 33.46 -33.26 17.30
CA GLU A 288 33.99 -33.28 15.93
C GLU A 288 32.84 -33.40 14.92
N ALA A 289 32.95 -32.67 13.82
CA ALA A 289 31.97 -32.73 12.73
C ALA A 289 31.94 -34.15 12.14
N GLY A 290 30.77 -34.75 12.08
CA GLY A 290 30.52 -35.99 11.33
C GLY A 290 30.44 -35.73 9.83
N ASP A 291 30.06 -36.74 9.06
CA ASP A 291 29.78 -36.55 7.63
C ASP A 291 28.49 -35.77 7.42
N PRO A 292 28.51 -34.67 6.66
CA PRO A 292 27.29 -33.92 6.34
C PRO A 292 26.32 -34.76 5.50
N HIS A 293 25.05 -34.70 5.82
CA HIS A 293 23.97 -35.35 5.06
C HIS A 293 23.19 -34.29 4.28
N ARG A 294 23.71 -33.96 3.08
CA ARG A 294 23.14 -32.90 2.23
C ARG A 294 21.99 -33.42 1.38
N ASP A 295 21.03 -32.58 1.13
CA ASP A 295 19.96 -32.87 0.20
C ASP A 295 20.47 -32.99 -1.25
N ALA A 296 19.79 -33.80 -2.06
CA ALA A 296 20.15 -33.98 -3.47
C ALA A 296 20.02 -32.65 -4.22
N GLY A 297 21.16 -32.16 -4.75
CA GLY A 297 21.22 -30.88 -5.49
C GLY A 297 21.74 -29.69 -4.68
N GLU A 298 22.05 -29.87 -3.40
CA GLU A 298 22.71 -28.84 -2.58
C GLU A 298 24.24 -28.92 -2.71
N LEU A 299 24.79 -27.89 -3.35
CA LEU A 299 26.25 -27.70 -3.48
C LEU A 299 26.70 -26.63 -2.49
N LEU A 300 27.16 -27.06 -1.32
CA LEU A 300 27.69 -26.17 -0.29
C LEU A 300 29.05 -26.65 0.23
N ARG A 301 29.84 -25.72 0.78
CA ARG A 301 31.07 -26.00 1.52
C ARG A 301 30.95 -25.49 2.94
N CYS A 302 31.29 -26.34 3.90
CA CYS A 302 31.45 -25.91 5.29
C CYS A 302 32.82 -25.22 5.44
N GLU A 303 32.84 -24.07 6.09
CA GLU A 303 34.03 -23.28 6.42
C GLU A 303 34.03 -23.03 7.93
N LYS A 304 35.20 -23.08 8.55
CA LYS A 304 35.40 -22.79 9.99
C LYS A 304 36.31 -21.58 10.12
N ARG A 305 35.88 -20.52 10.85
CA ARG A 305 36.63 -19.28 10.99
C ARG A 305 36.47 -18.71 12.41
N PRO A 306 37.50 -18.02 12.96
CA PRO A 306 37.36 -17.30 14.23
C PRO A 306 36.18 -16.29 14.18
N ILE A 307 35.29 -16.34 15.20
CA ILE A 307 34.12 -15.45 15.22
C ILE A 307 34.52 -13.96 15.20
N ALA A 308 35.67 -13.61 15.76
CA ALA A 308 36.16 -12.23 15.74
C ALA A 308 36.43 -11.72 14.31
N GLU A 309 36.99 -12.54 13.43
CA GLU A 309 37.23 -12.20 12.03
C GLU A 309 35.90 -12.09 11.26
N VAL A 310 34.99 -13.04 11.46
CA VAL A 310 33.69 -13.06 10.82
C VAL A 310 32.84 -11.86 11.27
N TRP A 311 32.95 -11.45 12.52
CA TRP A 311 32.32 -10.23 13.02
C TRP A 311 32.84 -8.96 12.31
N ILE A 312 34.17 -8.87 12.13
CA ILE A 312 34.77 -7.76 11.36
C ILE A 312 34.22 -7.75 9.94
N ASP A 313 34.09 -8.92 9.30
CA ASP A 313 33.50 -9.04 7.97
C ASP A 313 32.04 -8.60 7.95
N ALA A 314 31.25 -8.91 8.97
CA ALA A 314 29.86 -8.51 9.13
C ALA A 314 29.72 -6.98 9.25
N VAL A 315 30.44 -6.36 10.19
CA VAL A 315 30.33 -4.92 10.45
C VAL A 315 30.97 -4.03 9.38
N SER A 316 31.91 -4.59 8.60
CA SER A 316 32.54 -3.87 7.46
C SER A 316 31.79 -4.05 6.14
N GLY A 317 30.66 -4.77 6.11
CA GLY A 317 29.87 -5.00 4.89
C GLY A 317 30.47 -6.02 3.92
N ARG A 318 31.48 -6.80 4.31
CA ARG A 318 32.01 -7.90 3.51
C ARG A 318 31.12 -9.15 3.56
N LEU A 319 30.33 -9.32 4.60
CA LEU A 319 29.20 -10.25 4.64
C LEU A 319 27.92 -9.51 4.29
N ASN A 320 27.10 -10.07 3.43
CA ASN A 320 25.90 -9.45 2.89
C ASN A 320 24.65 -10.36 3.01
N ASP A 321 24.74 -11.45 3.78
CA ASP A 321 23.57 -12.25 4.17
C ASP A 321 23.01 -11.77 5.52
N ALA A 322 21.76 -11.33 5.52
CA ALA A 322 21.14 -10.67 6.67
C ALA A 322 21.14 -11.54 7.94
N LYS A 323 20.75 -12.83 7.83
CA LYS A 323 20.70 -13.73 8.99
C LYS A 323 22.09 -13.96 9.58
N THR A 324 23.11 -14.05 8.74
CA THR A 324 24.51 -14.24 9.15
C THR A 324 25.04 -13.00 9.87
N VAL A 325 24.83 -11.82 9.30
CA VAL A 325 25.22 -10.55 9.93
C VAL A 325 24.57 -10.40 11.30
N ILE A 326 23.25 -10.59 11.40
CA ILE A 326 22.49 -10.50 12.66
C ILE A 326 22.99 -11.53 13.65
N GLY A 327 23.07 -12.79 13.25
CA GLY A 327 23.47 -13.90 14.13
C GLY A 327 24.88 -13.72 14.68
N ILE A 328 25.84 -13.37 13.84
CA ILE A 328 27.24 -13.13 14.24
C ILE A 328 27.36 -11.94 15.19
N CYS A 329 26.66 -10.82 14.92
CA CYS A 329 26.68 -9.65 15.79
C CYS A 329 26.12 -9.98 17.18
N LEU A 330 24.99 -10.67 17.26
CA LEU A 330 24.36 -11.06 18.53
C LEU A 330 25.20 -12.11 19.29
N ALA A 331 25.76 -13.08 18.60
CA ALA A 331 26.61 -14.09 19.22
C ALA A 331 27.91 -13.47 19.78
N LYS A 332 28.50 -12.53 19.06
CA LYS A 332 29.69 -11.80 19.50
C LYS A 332 29.41 -10.98 20.76
N GLU A 333 28.31 -10.25 20.82
CA GLU A 333 27.89 -9.48 21.99
C GLU A 333 27.64 -10.38 23.21
N ARG A 334 27.01 -11.54 22.99
CA ARG A 334 26.78 -12.52 24.04
C ARG A 334 28.07 -13.07 24.63
N LEU A 335 29.07 -13.33 23.79
CA LEU A 335 30.37 -13.89 24.23
C LEU A 335 31.26 -12.85 24.94
N PHE A 336 31.13 -11.59 24.55
CA PHE A 336 31.98 -10.47 24.96
C PHE A 336 31.16 -9.23 25.29
N PRO A 337 30.33 -9.25 26.36
CA PRO A 337 29.33 -8.23 26.66
C PRO A 337 29.90 -6.85 26.98
N ASP A 338 31.21 -6.71 27.21
CA ASP A 338 31.88 -5.44 27.52
C ASP A 338 32.48 -4.74 26.28
N SER A 339 32.34 -5.32 25.09
CA SER A 339 32.90 -4.75 23.86
C SER A 339 32.22 -3.45 23.40
N LEU A 340 30.98 -3.18 23.79
CA LEU A 340 30.25 -1.94 23.48
C LEU A 340 30.43 -0.83 24.52
N LYS A 341 30.81 -1.15 25.77
CA LYS A 341 30.94 -0.14 26.84
C LYS A 341 32.18 0.75 26.68
N ASN A 342 33.13 0.38 25.85
CA ASN A 342 34.37 1.12 25.63
C ASN A 342 34.41 1.94 24.33
N GLN A 343 33.28 2.08 23.62
CA GLN A 343 33.20 2.80 22.33
C GLN A 343 32.21 4.00 22.33
N CYS A 344 31.67 4.39 23.51
CA CYS A 344 30.91 5.63 23.68
C CYS A 344 31.70 6.71 24.38
#